data_dfc8bb582614d3137f54e3679d51b4de
#
_entry.id   dfc8bb582614d3137f54e3679d51b4de
#
_cell.length_a   1.000
_cell.length_b   1.000
_cell.length_c   1.000
_cell.angle_alpha   90.00
_cell.angle_beta   90.00
_cell.angle_gamma   90.00
#
_symmetry.space_group_name_H-M   'P 1'
#
loop_
_entity.id
_entity.type
_entity.pdbx_description
1 polymer ?
#
loop_
_entity_poly.entity_id
_entity_poly.type
_entity_poly.pdbx_seq_one_letter_code
_entity_poly.pdbx_strand_id
1 'polypeptide(L)'
;MSVFTAVLEPPPLPGHAPAAAPVRFLAGMRGTDLLGIIFRVCRELRVSDIQMRADRPVYIHTNKGMEKLDFLGILSPAHMDAILKELIANRESGSHGFGKEDSVEMRVDEKIRLAIATFAETRVADFSCDGIPMGDSGERSGRLRIQAHLSSSGLGVTCRILNDFIPELESLGIDADTTDTLRHGVLKRAGLCLVTGPTGSGKSTTLASLIDWARRNHPKHIVTVEDPIEYQYPDDMDDPDYPGHRIPSPSIVTQQEVGRDVHSYRQGLKDVLRKAPHIILLGEIRDREAMETCMEAAQTGHLVLSTLH
;
A
#
# COMPACT_ATOMS: atom_id res chain seq x y z
N MET A 1 24.23 27.80 -19.94
CA MET A 1 22.96 27.13 -20.29
C MET A 1 22.13 27.11 -19.03
N SER A 2 21.17 28.02 -18.91
CA SER A 2 20.32 28.17 -17.73
C SER A 2 19.25 27.07 -17.74
N VAL A 3 19.28 26.21 -16.73
CA VAL A 3 18.17 25.29 -16.44
C VAL A 3 17.09 26.10 -15.73
N PHE A 4 15.99 26.35 -16.38
CA PHE A 4 14.80 26.93 -15.76
C PHE A 4 14.16 25.85 -14.90
N THR A 5 14.37 25.89 -13.60
CA THR A 5 13.57 25.15 -12.62
C THR A 5 12.32 25.97 -12.38
N ALA A 6 11.24 25.64 -13.09
CA ALA A 6 9.93 26.18 -12.75
C ALA A 6 9.45 25.48 -11.48
N VAL A 7 9.48 26.20 -10.37
CA VAL A 7 8.76 25.83 -9.15
C VAL A 7 7.27 25.98 -9.49
N LEU A 8 6.60 24.88 -9.76
CA LEU A 8 5.15 24.84 -10.02
C LEU A 8 4.45 24.92 -8.67
N GLU A 9 3.85 26.07 -8.37
CA GLU A 9 2.87 26.16 -7.28
C GLU A 9 1.65 25.27 -7.63
N PRO A 10 1.10 24.51 -6.65
CA PRO A 10 -0.08 23.70 -6.91
C PRO A 10 -1.27 24.60 -7.31
N PRO A 11 -2.14 24.13 -8.23
CA PRO A 11 -3.32 24.88 -8.61
C PRO A 11 -4.30 25.01 -7.43
N PRO A 12 -5.06 26.09 -7.33
CA PRO A 12 -6.07 26.25 -6.29
C PRO A 12 -7.15 25.17 -6.41
N LEU A 13 -7.63 24.71 -5.25
CA LEU A 13 -8.68 23.70 -5.11
C LEU A 13 -9.95 24.06 -5.90
N PRO A 14 -10.72 23.09 -6.42
CA PRO A 14 -11.95 23.35 -7.16
C PRO A 14 -12.95 24.12 -6.29
N GLY A 15 -13.25 25.36 -6.69
CA GLY A 15 -14.17 26.29 -6.00
C GLY A 15 -13.63 27.71 -5.84
N HIS A 16 -12.35 27.97 -6.06
CA HIS A 16 -11.78 29.32 -6.07
C HIS A 16 -10.95 29.53 -7.33
N ALA A 17 -11.45 30.33 -8.26
CA ALA A 17 -10.70 30.81 -9.41
C ALA A 17 -9.80 32.01 -9.03
N PRO A 18 -8.58 32.10 -9.60
CA PRO A 18 -8.40 32.43 -10.99
C PRO A 18 -7.60 31.40 -11.76
N ALA A 19 -7.85 31.33 -13.06
CA ALA A 19 -7.26 30.43 -14.01
C ALA A 19 -5.72 30.58 -14.09
N ALA A 20 -5.00 29.79 -13.32
CA ALA A 20 -3.60 29.49 -13.62
C ALA A 20 -3.57 28.72 -14.95
N ALA A 21 -2.62 29.02 -15.82
CA ALA A 21 -2.44 28.30 -17.07
C ALA A 21 -2.36 26.80 -16.79
N PRO A 22 -3.07 25.95 -17.55
CA PRO A 22 -3.09 24.52 -17.28
C PRO A 22 -1.66 23.98 -17.31
N VAL A 23 -1.24 23.32 -16.23
CA VAL A 23 0.02 22.57 -16.19
C VAL A 23 -0.13 21.44 -17.20
N ARG A 24 0.48 21.62 -18.37
CA ARG A 24 0.45 20.57 -19.40
C ARG A 24 1.65 19.66 -19.20
N PHE A 25 1.42 18.36 -19.24
CA PHE A 25 2.51 17.42 -19.38
C PHE A 25 3.30 17.75 -20.65
N LEU A 26 4.55 18.12 -20.47
CA LEU A 26 5.43 18.48 -21.57
C LEU A 26 6.07 17.24 -22.17
N ALA A 27 6.26 17.22 -23.47
CA ALA A 27 6.99 16.16 -24.14
C ALA A 27 8.40 16.05 -23.56
N GLY A 28 8.83 14.83 -23.22
CA GLY A 28 10.16 14.56 -22.66
C GLY A 28 10.28 14.72 -21.13
N MET A 29 9.17 14.95 -20.39
CA MET A 29 9.20 14.88 -18.94
C MET A 29 9.60 13.49 -18.46
N ARG A 30 10.40 13.42 -17.39
CA ARG A 30 10.78 12.14 -16.76
C ARG A 30 9.59 11.55 -16.02
N GLY A 31 9.56 10.22 -15.88
CA GLY A 31 8.53 9.51 -15.11
C GLY A 31 8.39 10.00 -13.68
N THR A 32 9.51 10.30 -13.01
CA THR A 32 9.57 10.88 -11.67
C THR A 32 8.83 12.22 -11.59
N ASP A 33 9.06 13.11 -12.55
CA ASP A 33 8.45 14.45 -12.55
C ASP A 33 6.93 14.36 -12.79
N LEU A 34 6.51 13.49 -13.74
CA LEU A 34 5.10 13.24 -14.04
C LEU A 34 4.36 12.68 -12.81
N LEU A 35 4.90 11.62 -12.22
CA LEU A 35 4.32 10.98 -11.03
C LEU A 35 4.35 11.92 -9.83
N GLY A 36 5.43 12.67 -9.63
CA GLY A 36 5.55 13.64 -8.56
C GLY A 36 4.43 14.71 -8.60
N ILE A 37 4.10 15.21 -9.80
CA ILE A 37 2.98 16.15 -10.01
C ILE A 37 1.65 15.45 -9.68
N ILE A 38 1.41 14.26 -10.25
CA ILE A 38 0.15 13.53 -10.08
C ILE A 38 -0.08 13.22 -8.59
N PHE A 39 0.92 12.65 -7.90
CA PHE A 39 0.77 12.26 -6.49
C PHE A 39 0.63 13.46 -5.56
N ARG A 40 1.26 14.59 -5.83
CA ARG A 40 1.07 15.83 -5.06
C ARG A 40 -0.38 16.28 -5.11
N VAL A 41 -0.96 16.35 -6.31
CA VAL A 41 -2.38 16.69 -6.50
C VAL A 41 -3.29 15.67 -5.79
N CYS A 42 -3.01 14.38 -5.93
CA CYS A 42 -3.81 13.32 -5.31
C CYS A 42 -3.78 13.38 -3.78
N ARG A 43 -2.64 13.74 -3.18
CA ARG A 43 -2.52 13.94 -1.74
C ARG A 43 -3.38 15.11 -1.25
N GLU A 44 -3.32 16.26 -1.92
CA GLU A 44 -4.14 17.41 -1.58
C GLU A 44 -5.64 17.10 -1.67
N LEU A 45 -6.04 16.31 -2.66
CA LEU A 45 -7.42 15.86 -2.86
C LEU A 45 -7.80 14.65 -2.00
N ARG A 46 -6.87 14.07 -1.22
CA ARG A 46 -7.06 12.86 -0.40
C ARG A 46 -7.63 11.68 -1.18
N VAL A 47 -7.07 11.44 -2.35
CA VAL A 47 -7.50 10.39 -3.27
C VAL A 47 -6.75 9.11 -2.99
N SER A 48 -7.44 7.96 -3.06
CA SER A 48 -6.85 6.64 -2.88
C SER A 48 -6.45 5.96 -4.20
N ASP A 49 -7.23 6.17 -5.26
CA ASP A 49 -7.06 5.44 -6.52
C ASP A 49 -6.88 6.40 -7.69
N ILE A 50 -5.86 6.11 -8.49
CA ILE A 50 -5.45 6.90 -9.65
C ILE A 50 -5.42 5.99 -10.87
N GLN A 51 -6.07 6.40 -11.95
CA GLN A 51 -6.07 5.69 -13.22
C GLN A 51 -5.41 6.54 -14.31
N MET A 52 -4.41 5.95 -14.93
CA MET A 52 -3.62 6.56 -16.00
C MET A 52 -3.69 5.71 -17.26
N ARG A 53 -3.83 6.33 -18.41
CA ARG A 53 -3.90 5.65 -19.70
C ARG A 53 -3.40 6.55 -20.81
N ALA A 54 -2.80 5.93 -21.84
CA ALA A 54 -2.37 6.64 -23.02
C ALA A 54 -3.54 7.37 -23.72
N ASP A 55 -3.26 8.55 -24.23
CA ASP A 55 -4.19 9.45 -24.93
C ASP A 55 -5.43 9.86 -24.12
N ARG A 56 -5.29 9.85 -22.77
CA ARG A 56 -6.34 10.27 -21.83
C ARG A 56 -5.78 11.18 -20.73
N PRO A 57 -6.61 12.00 -20.10
CA PRO A 57 -6.25 12.67 -18.85
C PRO A 57 -6.09 11.65 -17.73
N VAL A 58 -5.50 12.07 -16.62
CA VAL A 58 -5.47 11.28 -15.38
C VAL A 58 -6.86 11.27 -14.76
N TYR A 59 -7.33 10.11 -14.33
CA TYR A 59 -8.57 9.95 -13.57
C TYR A 59 -8.26 9.59 -12.13
N ILE A 60 -9.08 10.09 -11.22
CA ILE A 60 -8.99 9.82 -9.78
C ILE A 60 -10.32 9.35 -9.25
N HIS A 61 -10.30 8.52 -8.22
CA HIS A 61 -11.48 8.15 -7.46
C HIS A 61 -11.57 9.01 -6.21
N THR A 62 -12.69 9.74 -6.10
CA THR A 62 -13.05 10.52 -4.92
C THR A 62 -14.31 9.93 -4.28
N ASN A 63 -14.69 10.43 -3.12
CA ASN A 63 -15.97 10.08 -2.48
C ASN A 63 -17.21 10.49 -3.30
N LYS A 64 -17.04 11.33 -4.34
CA LYS A 64 -18.10 11.73 -5.29
C LYS A 64 -18.14 10.87 -6.56
N GLY A 65 -17.20 9.94 -6.70
CA GLY A 65 -17.03 9.08 -7.86
C GLY A 65 -15.75 9.34 -8.63
N MET A 66 -15.74 8.98 -9.91
CA MET A 66 -14.58 9.16 -10.77
C MET A 66 -14.53 10.59 -11.33
N GLU A 67 -13.43 11.28 -11.10
CA GLU A 67 -13.16 12.62 -11.59
C GLU A 67 -11.92 12.63 -12.48
N LYS A 68 -11.83 13.57 -13.41
CA LYS A 68 -10.67 13.73 -14.31
C LYS A 68 -9.88 15.00 -13.98
N LEU A 69 -8.57 14.89 -14.07
CA LEU A 69 -7.64 16.00 -13.85
C LEU A 69 -7.29 16.65 -15.19
N ASP A 70 -8.28 17.29 -15.83
CA ASP A 70 -8.12 17.90 -17.16
C ASP A 70 -7.01 18.97 -17.22
N PHE A 71 -6.74 19.65 -16.10
CA PHE A 71 -5.70 20.67 -16.00
C PHE A 71 -4.27 20.11 -16.13
N LEU A 72 -4.07 18.81 -15.89
CA LEU A 72 -2.78 18.15 -16.15
C LEU A 72 -2.55 17.83 -17.63
N GLY A 73 -3.60 17.91 -18.46
CA GLY A 73 -3.53 17.56 -19.86
C GLY A 73 -3.64 16.05 -20.11
N ILE A 74 -3.23 15.64 -21.31
CA ILE A 74 -3.36 14.26 -21.80
C ILE A 74 -2.01 13.55 -21.69
N LEU A 75 -2.02 12.33 -21.15
CA LEU A 75 -0.86 11.46 -21.11
C LEU A 75 -0.61 10.84 -22.50
N SER A 76 0.53 11.17 -23.12
CA SER A 76 0.94 10.51 -24.36
C SER A 76 1.42 9.06 -24.09
N PRO A 77 1.51 8.20 -25.13
CA PRO A 77 2.14 6.88 -24.98
C PRO A 77 3.56 6.96 -24.42
N ALA A 78 4.35 7.97 -24.77
CA ALA A 78 5.70 8.18 -24.24
C ALA A 78 5.68 8.55 -22.73
N HIS A 79 4.68 9.32 -22.28
CA HIS A 79 4.48 9.59 -20.85
C HIS A 79 4.14 8.32 -20.09
N MET A 80 3.28 7.47 -20.62
CA MET A 80 2.91 6.20 -20.00
C MET A 80 4.09 5.24 -19.88
N ASP A 81 4.95 5.17 -20.91
CA ASP A 81 6.19 4.37 -20.89
C ASP A 81 7.17 4.90 -19.81
N ALA A 82 7.34 6.21 -19.71
CA ALA A 82 8.16 6.83 -18.67
C ALA A 82 7.62 6.57 -17.25
N ILE A 83 6.29 6.66 -17.07
CA ILE A 83 5.59 6.35 -15.82
C ILE A 83 5.82 4.90 -15.42
N LEU A 84 5.59 3.94 -16.33
CA LEU A 84 5.76 2.52 -16.04
C LEU A 84 7.20 2.19 -15.65
N LYS A 85 8.19 2.73 -16.35
CA LYS A 85 9.61 2.53 -16.04
C LYS A 85 9.96 3.05 -14.65
N GLU A 86 9.45 4.21 -14.27
CA GLU A 86 9.67 4.80 -12.96
C GLU A 86 9.04 3.97 -11.84
N LEU A 87 7.79 3.50 -12.05
CA LEU A 87 7.11 2.63 -11.09
C LEU A 87 7.86 1.30 -10.89
N ILE A 88 8.34 0.69 -11.98
CA ILE A 88 9.15 -0.53 -11.92
C ILE A 88 10.49 -0.29 -11.21
N ALA A 89 11.14 0.85 -11.45
CA ALA A 89 12.41 1.20 -10.79
C ALA A 89 12.28 1.33 -9.27
N ASN A 90 11.10 1.74 -8.79
CA ASN A 90 10.80 1.94 -7.37
C ASN A 90 9.99 0.78 -6.76
N ARG A 91 9.83 -0.35 -7.46
CA ARG A 91 9.10 -1.50 -6.94
C ARG A 91 9.82 -2.12 -5.73
N GLU A 92 9.04 -2.64 -4.81
CA GLU A 92 9.56 -3.45 -3.70
C GLU A 92 10.21 -4.72 -4.24
N SER A 93 11.38 -5.09 -3.71
CA SER A 93 12.06 -6.34 -4.07
C SER A 93 11.17 -7.54 -3.75
N GLY A 94 11.02 -8.46 -4.72
CA GLY A 94 10.21 -9.67 -4.57
C GLY A 94 8.72 -9.52 -4.83
N SER A 95 8.21 -8.32 -5.20
CA SER A 95 6.81 -8.17 -5.59
C SER A 95 6.47 -8.93 -6.88
N HIS A 96 5.24 -9.48 -6.93
CA HIS A 96 4.76 -10.33 -8.02
C HIS A 96 4.65 -9.59 -9.38
N GLY A 97 4.65 -10.38 -10.44
CA GLY A 97 4.37 -9.93 -11.79
C GLY A 97 5.58 -9.89 -12.74
N PHE A 98 6.79 -10.04 -12.23
CA PHE A 98 8.00 -9.92 -13.05
C PHE A 98 9.00 -11.10 -12.96
N GLY A 99 8.58 -12.28 -12.47
CA GLY A 99 9.41 -13.48 -12.41
C GLY A 99 10.29 -13.60 -11.15
N LYS A 100 10.89 -14.78 -10.98
CA LYS A 100 11.62 -15.21 -9.76
C LYS A 100 13.07 -14.67 -9.63
N GLU A 101 13.56 -13.85 -10.55
CA GLU A 101 14.98 -13.54 -10.69
C GLU A 101 15.40 -12.18 -10.11
N ASP A 102 14.69 -11.68 -9.08
CA ASP A 102 15.14 -10.51 -8.34
C ASP A 102 16.27 -10.89 -7.35
N SER A 103 17.45 -11.21 -7.87
CA SER A 103 18.64 -11.26 -7.02
C SER A 103 19.04 -9.82 -6.63
N VAL A 104 19.44 -9.65 -5.37
CA VAL A 104 19.85 -8.35 -4.79
C VAL A 104 21.01 -7.67 -5.57
N GLU A 105 21.69 -8.41 -6.44
CA GLU A 105 22.88 -7.96 -7.17
C GLU A 105 22.62 -7.38 -8.56
N MET A 106 21.39 -7.47 -9.12
CA MET A 106 21.09 -6.92 -10.45
C MET A 106 21.07 -5.39 -10.44
N ARG A 107 21.67 -4.79 -11.48
CA ARG A 107 21.58 -3.33 -11.70
C ARG A 107 20.13 -2.92 -11.98
N VAL A 108 19.76 -1.72 -11.51
CA VAL A 108 18.39 -1.18 -11.70
C VAL A 108 17.94 -1.23 -13.17
N ASP A 109 18.82 -0.88 -14.11
CA ASP A 109 18.53 -0.93 -15.55
C ASP A 109 18.21 -2.33 -16.07
N GLU A 110 18.86 -3.35 -15.52
CA GLU A 110 18.65 -4.74 -15.90
C GLU A 110 17.33 -5.27 -15.34
N LYS A 111 17.01 -4.92 -14.07
CA LYS A 111 15.71 -5.20 -13.46
C LYS A 111 14.56 -4.58 -14.25
N ILE A 112 14.70 -3.33 -14.68
CA ILE A 112 13.70 -2.64 -15.51
C ILE A 112 13.51 -3.35 -16.84
N ARG A 113 14.59 -3.73 -17.52
CA ARG A 113 14.51 -4.44 -18.82
C ARG A 113 13.80 -5.78 -18.70
N LEU A 114 14.15 -6.58 -17.68
CA LEU A 114 13.51 -7.87 -17.44
C LEU A 114 12.02 -7.71 -17.13
N ALA A 115 11.68 -6.77 -16.25
CA ALA A 115 10.31 -6.48 -15.89
C ALA A 115 9.45 -6.06 -17.11
N ILE A 116 10.00 -5.19 -17.97
CA ILE A 116 9.31 -4.78 -19.20
C ILE A 116 9.14 -5.96 -20.15
N ALA A 117 10.16 -6.82 -20.30
CA ALA A 117 10.07 -8.01 -21.16
C ALA A 117 8.97 -8.96 -20.65
N THR A 118 8.96 -9.26 -19.35
CA THR A 118 7.92 -10.09 -18.72
C THR A 118 6.52 -9.47 -18.89
N PHE A 119 6.40 -8.16 -18.68
CA PHE A 119 5.13 -7.45 -18.89
C PHE A 119 4.66 -7.51 -20.37
N ALA A 120 5.57 -7.43 -21.32
CA ALA A 120 5.24 -7.55 -22.74
C ALA A 120 4.65 -8.94 -23.10
N GLU A 121 5.07 -9.99 -22.38
CA GLU A 121 4.55 -11.34 -22.53
C GLU A 121 3.24 -11.56 -21.79
N THR A 122 3.18 -11.18 -20.51
CA THR A 122 2.03 -11.43 -19.63
C THR A 122 0.87 -10.49 -19.86
N ARG A 123 1.13 -9.29 -20.40
CA ARG A 123 0.17 -8.19 -20.64
C ARG A 123 -0.45 -7.59 -19.39
N VAL A 124 -0.13 -8.11 -18.20
CA VAL A 124 -0.57 -7.62 -16.89
C VAL A 124 0.57 -7.74 -15.90
N ALA A 125 0.71 -6.77 -15.02
CA ALA A 125 1.61 -6.84 -13.87
C ALA A 125 0.94 -6.21 -12.64
N ASP A 126 1.05 -6.89 -11.50
CA ASP A 126 0.63 -6.44 -10.18
C ASP A 126 1.86 -6.39 -9.27
N PHE A 127 2.14 -5.23 -8.65
CA PHE A 127 3.31 -5.07 -7.78
C PHE A 127 3.13 -3.89 -6.82
N SER A 128 3.94 -3.87 -5.76
CA SER A 128 4.01 -2.76 -4.81
C SER A 128 5.24 -1.90 -5.05
N CYS A 129 5.12 -0.61 -4.73
CA CYS A 129 6.22 0.36 -4.73
C CYS A 129 6.33 1.01 -3.35
N ASP A 130 7.58 1.26 -2.90
CA ASP A 130 7.87 1.98 -1.64
C ASP A 130 7.62 3.50 -1.70
N GLY A 131 6.85 3.93 -2.68
CA GLY A 131 6.57 5.32 -2.96
C GLY A 131 7.52 5.95 -3.98
N ILE A 132 7.05 7.02 -4.59
CA ILE A 132 7.75 7.76 -5.65
C ILE A 132 8.23 9.11 -5.08
N PRO A 133 9.45 9.55 -5.37
CA PRO A 133 9.91 10.88 -5.01
C PRO A 133 8.99 11.97 -5.59
N MET A 134 8.63 12.96 -4.76
CA MET A 134 7.73 14.05 -5.16
C MET A 134 8.48 15.39 -5.24
N GLY A 135 9.48 15.45 -6.13
CA GLY A 135 10.36 16.61 -6.31
C GLY A 135 11.64 16.49 -5.47
N ASP A 136 12.35 17.62 -5.30
CA ASP A 136 13.69 17.67 -4.69
C ASP A 136 13.68 17.73 -3.16
N SER A 137 12.51 17.75 -2.53
CA SER A 137 12.35 17.87 -1.07
C SER A 137 12.63 16.58 -0.29
N GLY A 138 12.90 15.46 -0.97
CA GLY A 138 13.02 14.15 -0.34
C GLY A 138 11.68 13.51 0.07
N GLU A 139 10.58 14.21 -0.17
CA GLU A 139 9.23 13.73 0.12
C GLU A 139 8.82 12.63 -0.86
N ARG A 140 8.11 11.61 -0.37
CA ARG A 140 7.63 10.46 -1.18
C ARG A 140 6.11 10.35 -1.15
N SER A 141 5.55 9.68 -2.15
CA SER A 141 4.09 9.51 -2.33
C SER A 141 3.42 8.61 -1.29
N GLY A 142 4.19 7.94 -0.44
CA GLY A 142 3.72 6.78 0.33
C GLY A 142 3.76 5.50 -0.51
N ARG A 143 3.50 4.35 0.12
CA ARG A 143 3.46 3.05 -0.57
C ARG A 143 2.32 3.00 -1.57
N LEU A 144 2.57 2.31 -2.67
CA LEU A 144 1.62 2.19 -3.78
C LEU A 144 1.41 0.72 -4.13
N ARG A 145 0.17 0.34 -4.38
CA ARG A 145 -0.16 -0.87 -5.14
C ARG A 145 -0.40 -0.48 -6.59
N ILE A 146 0.30 -1.13 -7.49
CA ILE A 146 0.28 -0.85 -8.92
C ILE A 146 -0.30 -2.03 -9.68
N GLN A 147 -1.26 -1.77 -10.55
CA GLN A 147 -1.68 -2.69 -11.59
C GLN A 147 -1.42 -2.05 -12.95
N ALA A 148 -0.51 -2.63 -13.72
CA ALA A 148 -0.28 -2.26 -15.10
C ALA A 148 -0.92 -3.29 -16.05
N HIS A 149 -1.51 -2.85 -17.14
CA HIS A 149 -2.12 -3.72 -18.13
C HIS A 149 -2.03 -3.17 -19.55
N LEU A 150 -1.96 -4.05 -20.51
CA LEU A 150 -2.09 -3.71 -21.93
C LEU A 150 -3.53 -4.02 -22.41
N SER A 151 -4.11 -3.07 -23.09
CA SER A 151 -5.44 -3.17 -23.70
C SER A 151 -5.39 -2.75 -25.17
N SER A 152 -6.50 -2.87 -25.88
CA SER A 152 -6.65 -2.34 -27.26
C SER A 152 -6.37 -0.84 -27.37
N SER A 153 -6.46 -0.11 -26.28
CA SER A 153 -6.22 1.32 -26.19
C SER A 153 -4.85 1.67 -25.62
N GLY A 154 -3.92 0.71 -25.59
CA GLY A 154 -2.56 0.91 -25.12
C GLY A 154 -2.36 0.55 -23.64
N LEU A 155 -1.27 1.07 -23.09
CA LEU A 155 -0.87 0.87 -21.70
C LEU A 155 -1.82 1.62 -20.75
N GLY A 156 -2.34 0.90 -19.77
CA GLY A 156 -3.07 1.44 -18.62
C GLY A 156 -2.34 1.11 -17.32
N VAL A 157 -2.39 2.01 -16.36
CA VAL A 157 -1.82 1.86 -15.02
C VAL A 157 -2.83 2.36 -14.00
N THR A 158 -3.14 1.52 -13.05
CA THR A 158 -3.93 1.88 -11.86
C THR A 158 -2.98 1.89 -10.66
N CYS A 159 -2.93 3.01 -9.96
CA CYS A 159 -2.18 3.15 -8.71
C CYS A 159 -3.16 3.32 -7.56
N ARG A 160 -3.01 2.51 -6.51
CA ARG A 160 -3.67 2.73 -5.22
C ARG A 160 -2.64 3.19 -4.20
N ILE A 161 -2.91 4.33 -3.57
CA ILE A 161 -2.08 4.84 -2.48
C ILE A 161 -2.46 4.03 -1.22
N LEU A 162 -1.48 3.33 -0.63
CA LEU A 162 -1.65 2.62 0.62
C LEU A 162 -1.42 3.59 1.78
N ASN A 163 -2.12 3.35 2.88
CA ASN A 163 -2.00 4.22 4.05
C ASN A 163 -0.70 3.93 4.82
N ASP A 164 0.15 4.94 4.99
CA ASP A 164 1.36 4.86 5.81
C ASP A 164 1.07 5.09 7.31
N PHE A 165 -0.13 5.57 7.63
CA PHE A 165 -0.55 5.90 8.98
C PHE A 165 -1.62 4.93 9.47
N ILE A 166 -1.36 4.30 10.60
CA ILE A 166 -2.33 3.44 11.29
C ILE A 166 -3.13 4.33 12.24
N PRO A 167 -4.45 4.49 12.05
CA PRO A 167 -5.26 5.32 12.95
C PRO A 167 -5.38 4.68 14.34
N GLU A 168 -5.53 5.52 15.36
CA GLU A 168 -5.85 5.04 16.71
C GLU A 168 -7.27 4.44 16.74
N LEU A 169 -7.46 3.38 17.54
CA LEU A 169 -8.77 2.70 17.67
C LEU A 169 -9.90 3.69 18.02
N GLU A 170 -9.63 4.67 18.89
CA GLU A 170 -10.56 5.69 19.31
C GLU A 170 -11.03 6.62 18.19
N SER A 171 -10.17 6.79 17.17
CA SER A 171 -10.47 7.64 16.01
C SER A 171 -11.39 6.96 14.98
N LEU A 172 -11.63 5.66 15.11
CA LEU A 172 -12.43 4.88 14.16
C LEU A 172 -13.95 5.04 14.37
N GLY A 173 -14.38 5.78 15.38
CA GLY A 173 -15.80 5.94 15.72
C GLY A 173 -16.42 4.69 16.40
N ILE A 174 -15.59 3.81 16.93
CA ILE A 174 -16.00 2.66 17.75
C ILE A 174 -16.24 3.16 19.16
N ASP A 175 -17.33 2.74 19.80
CA ASP A 175 -17.62 3.11 21.18
C ASP A 175 -16.57 2.54 22.16
N ALA A 176 -16.45 3.17 23.35
CA ALA A 176 -15.43 2.82 24.33
C ALA A 176 -15.53 1.38 24.84
N ASP A 177 -16.74 0.89 25.08
CA ASP A 177 -16.97 -0.47 25.61
C ASP A 177 -16.54 -1.53 24.59
N THR A 178 -16.85 -1.30 23.31
CA THR A 178 -16.40 -2.15 22.21
C THR A 178 -14.89 -2.07 22.03
N THR A 179 -14.30 -0.87 22.11
CA THR A 179 -12.83 -0.68 22.03
C THR A 179 -12.12 -1.46 23.14
N ASP A 180 -12.60 -1.38 24.37
CA ASP A 180 -12.04 -2.13 25.51
C ASP A 180 -12.21 -3.64 25.35
N THR A 181 -13.36 -4.08 24.81
CA THR A 181 -13.59 -5.49 24.48
C THR A 181 -12.60 -6.00 23.45
N LEU A 182 -12.32 -5.23 22.38
CA LEU A 182 -11.33 -5.57 21.37
C LEU A 182 -9.91 -5.64 21.94
N ARG A 183 -9.52 -4.67 22.79
CA ARG A 183 -8.24 -4.65 23.48
C ARG A 183 -8.05 -5.88 24.38
N HIS A 184 -9.08 -6.23 25.16
CA HIS A 184 -9.05 -7.45 25.96
C HIS A 184 -9.01 -8.72 25.09
N GLY A 185 -9.70 -8.68 23.95
CA GLY A 185 -9.71 -9.78 22.98
C GLY A 185 -8.34 -10.07 22.40
N VAL A 186 -7.60 -9.03 21.96
CA VAL A 186 -6.28 -9.18 21.34
C VAL A 186 -5.19 -9.63 22.33
N LEU A 187 -5.45 -9.55 23.62
CA LEU A 187 -4.54 -10.01 24.65
C LEU A 187 -4.78 -11.47 25.08
N LYS A 188 -5.84 -12.11 24.61
CA LYS A 188 -6.12 -13.52 24.91
C LYS A 188 -4.97 -14.40 24.40
N ARG A 189 -4.78 -15.51 25.12
CA ARG A 189 -3.72 -16.47 24.79
C ARG A 189 -4.02 -17.24 23.49
N ALA A 190 -5.28 -17.52 23.25
CA ALA A 190 -5.74 -18.31 22.11
C ALA A 190 -7.18 -17.93 21.74
N GLY A 191 -7.54 -18.16 20.50
CA GLY A 191 -8.89 -17.92 19.99
C GLY A 191 -8.88 -17.44 18.56
N LEU A 192 -10.07 -17.26 18.00
CA LEU A 192 -10.29 -16.72 16.66
C LEU A 192 -11.14 -15.46 16.78
N CYS A 193 -10.62 -14.34 16.30
CA CYS A 193 -11.34 -13.06 16.19
C CYS A 193 -11.56 -12.75 14.70
N LEU A 194 -12.82 -12.59 14.30
CA LEU A 194 -13.20 -12.28 12.92
C LEU A 194 -13.86 -10.90 12.87
N VAL A 195 -13.33 -10.05 12.00
CA VAL A 195 -13.96 -8.78 11.63
C VAL A 195 -14.66 -8.96 10.29
N THR A 196 -15.98 -8.79 10.27
CA THR A 196 -16.80 -9.05 9.09
C THR A 196 -17.48 -7.77 8.58
N GLY A 197 -17.78 -7.72 7.30
CA GLY A 197 -18.49 -6.60 6.68
C GLY A 197 -18.12 -6.44 5.20
N PRO A 198 -18.83 -5.58 4.46
CA PRO A 198 -18.56 -5.35 3.04
C PRO A 198 -17.17 -4.72 2.81
N THR A 199 -16.72 -4.74 1.55
CA THR A 199 -15.49 -4.05 1.14
C THR A 199 -15.60 -2.56 1.48
N GLY A 200 -14.51 -1.97 2.00
CA GLY A 200 -14.47 -0.56 2.39
C GLY A 200 -15.12 -0.23 3.74
N SER A 201 -15.60 -1.23 4.51
CA SER A 201 -16.19 -0.99 5.83
C SER A 201 -15.19 -0.76 6.97
N GLY A 202 -13.89 -0.75 6.67
CA GLY A 202 -12.83 -0.51 7.67
C GLY A 202 -12.29 -1.77 8.37
N LYS A 203 -12.59 -2.98 7.88
CA LYS A 203 -12.12 -4.24 8.51
C LYS A 203 -10.61 -4.28 8.72
N SER A 204 -9.83 -4.11 7.65
CA SER A 204 -8.36 -4.09 7.71
C SER A 204 -7.84 -2.98 8.61
N THR A 205 -8.45 -1.80 8.53
CA THR A 205 -8.09 -0.64 9.37
C THR A 205 -8.31 -0.94 10.85
N THR A 206 -9.44 -1.53 11.21
CA THR A 206 -9.75 -1.92 12.60
C THR A 206 -8.74 -2.94 13.13
N LEU A 207 -8.42 -3.97 12.35
CA LEU A 207 -7.41 -4.96 12.75
C LEU A 207 -6.01 -4.34 12.83
N ALA A 208 -5.65 -3.47 11.89
CA ALA A 208 -4.37 -2.78 11.92
C ALA A 208 -4.22 -1.91 13.17
N SER A 209 -5.24 -1.11 13.50
CA SER A 209 -5.26 -0.29 14.71
C SER A 209 -5.17 -1.12 15.99
N LEU A 210 -5.85 -2.26 16.03
CA LEU A 210 -5.83 -3.17 17.18
C LEU A 210 -4.46 -3.84 17.36
N ILE A 211 -3.82 -4.25 16.27
CA ILE A 211 -2.47 -4.81 16.29
C ILE A 211 -1.45 -3.75 16.69
N ASP A 212 -1.56 -2.54 16.15
CA ASP A 212 -0.64 -1.46 16.50
C ASP A 212 -0.76 -1.07 17.96
N TRP A 213 -1.98 -1.04 18.49
CA TRP A 213 -2.19 -0.85 19.93
C TRP A 213 -1.52 -1.97 20.73
N ALA A 214 -1.71 -3.25 20.38
CA ALA A 214 -1.10 -4.38 21.07
C ALA A 214 0.44 -4.32 20.99
N ARG A 215 0.97 -3.96 19.81
CA ARG A 215 2.41 -3.81 19.55
C ARG A 215 3.06 -2.77 20.46
N ARG A 216 2.41 -1.61 20.64
CA ARG A 216 2.95 -0.49 21.45
C ARG A 216 2.84 -0.72 22.95
N ASN A 217 1.89 -1.54 23.39
CA ASN A 217 1.58 -1.66 24.81
C ASN A 217 1.98 -3.00 25.44
N HIS A 218 2.31 -4.02 24.67
CA HIS A 218 2.56 -5.36 25.18
C HIS A 218 3.72 -6.05 24.46
N PRO A 219 4.59 -6.83 25.17
CA PRO A 219 5.67 -7.59 24.56
C PRO A 219 5.09 -8.85 23.88
N LYS A 220 4.79 -8.76 22.60
CA LYS A 220 4.22 -9.82 21.77
C LYS A 220 5.10 -10.12 20.55
N HIS A 221 5.11 -11.37 20.13
CA HIS A 221 5.53 -11.73 18.78
C HIS A 221 4.27 -11.82 17.91
N ILE A 222 4.15 -10.91 16.95
CA ILE A 222 3.02 -10.78 16.04
C ILE A 222 3.50 -11.17 14.65
N VAL A 223 2.79 -12.05 13.98
CA VAL A 223 3.10 -12.41 12.59
C VAL A 223 1.88 -12.18 11.73
N THR A 224 2.05 -11.48 10.60
CA THR A 224 0.98 -11.26 9.65
C THR A 224 1.24 -11.98 8.33
N VAL A 225 0.17 -12.40 7.67
CA VAL A 225 0.17 -12.90 6.28
C VAL A 225 -0.92 -12.16 5.53
N GLU A 226 -0.53 -11.34 4.55
CA GLU A 226 -1.42 -10.37 3.91
C GLU A 226 -1.27 -10.41 2.37
N ASP A 227 -2.24 -9.87 1.64
CA ASP A 227 -2.26 -9.83 0.16
C ASP A 227 -3.01 -8.58 -0.36
N PRO A 228 -2.28 -7.45 -0.51
CA PRO A 228 -0.95 -7.13 -0.02
C PRO A 228 -0.92 -6.65 1.44
N ILE A 229 0.26 -6.32 1.98
CA ILE A 229 0.39 -5.59 3.24
C ILE A 229 -0.15 -4.17 3.06
N GLU A 230 -1.27 -3.85 3.71
CA GLU A 230 -1.89 -2.52 3.63
C GLU A 230 -1.25 -1.51 4.58
N TYR A 231 -0.90 -1.93 5.80
CA TYR A 231 -0.29 -1.09 6.84
C TYR A 231 1.06 -1.65 7.26
N GLN A 232 2.05 -0.79 7.43
CA GLN A 232 3.35 -1.18 7.98
C GLN A 232 3.43 -0.86 9.47
N TYR A 233 3.93 -1.80 10.26
CA TYR A 233 4.15 -1.61 11.69
C TYR A 233 5.62 -1.25 11.92
N PRO A 234 5.92 -0.03 12.41
CA PRO A 234 7.30 0.36 12.69
C PRO A 234 7.89 -0.45 13.86
N ASP A 235 9.19 -0.70 13.82
CA ASP A 235 9.92 -1.35 14.93
C ASP A 235 10.07 -0.45 16.16
N ASP A 236 9.83 0.83 16.00
CA ASP A 236 9.87 1.85 17.03
C ASP A 236 8.52 2.52 17.26
N MET A 237 8.42 3.30 18.31
CA MET A 237 7.22 4.08 18.70
C MET A 237 7.64 5.39 19.37
N ASP A 238 6.72 6.32 19.45
CA ASP A 238 6.95 7.54 20.22
C ASP A 238 7.12 7.21 21.69
N ASP A 239 8.13 7.83 22.33
CA ASP A 239 8.36 7.68 23.75
C ASP A 239 7.22 8.39 24.51
N PRO A 240 6.43 7.66 25.36
CA PRO A 240 5.34 8.25 26.10
C PRO A 240 5.79 9.29 27.14
N ASP A 241 7.05 9.19 27.62
CA ASP A 241 7.59 10.05 28.65
C ASP A 241 8.36 11.26 28.07
N TYR A 242 8.85 11.15 26.83
CA TYR A 242 9.69 12.18 26.18
C TYR A 242 9.20 12.49 24.75
N PRO A 243 8.27 13.46 24.58
CA PRO A 243 7.73 13.82 23.26
C PRO A 243 8.82 14.16 22.24
N GLY A 244 8.70 13.58 21.05
CA GLY A 244 9.67 13.74 19.95
C GLY A 244 10.84 12.75 19.98
N HIS A 245 10.95 11.91 20.98
CA HIS A 245 11.88 10.80 21.03
C HIS A 245 11.22 9.51 20.51
N ARG A 246 12.03 8.63 19.93
CA ARG A 246 11.59 7.32 19.47
C ARG A 246 12.26 6.24 20.31
N ILE A 247 11.50 5.24 20.70
CA ILE A 247 11.98 4.06 21.43
C ILE A 247 11.58 2.78 20.71
N PRO A 248 12.32 1.67 20.88
CA PRO A 248 11.93 0.39 20.32
C PRO A 248 10.55 -0.04 20.82
N SER A 249 9.74 -0.58 19.92
CA SER A 249 8.47 -1.22 20.30
C SER A 249 8.75 -2.42 21.23
N PRO A 250 7.91 -2.65 22.27
CA PRO A 250 8.03 -3.82 23.11
C PRO A 250 7.74 -5.14 22.35
N SER A 251 7.03 -5.07 21.23
CA SER A 251 6.68 -6.21 20.39
C SER A 251 7.58 -6.32 19.16
N ILE A 252 7.69 -7.54 18.64
CA ILE A 252 8.25 -7.82 17.32
C ILE A 252 7.10 -8.13 16.37
N VAL A 253 7.05 -7.43 15.22
CA VAL A 253 6.07 -7.70 14.16
C VAL A 253 6.79 -8.22 12.92
N THR A 254 6.41 -9.41 12.47
CA THR A 254 6.90 -10.00 11.21
C THR A 254 5.77 -9.99 10.20
N GLN A 255 5.85 -9.13 9.21
CA GLN A 255 4.86 -9.05 8.13
C GLN A 255 5.31 -9.86 6.92
N GLN A 256 4.41 -10.66 6.37
CA GLN A 256 4.66 -11.48 5.18
C GLN A 256 3.58 -11.23 4.13
N GLU A 257 4.00 -10.91 2.93
CA GLU A 257 3.10 -10.69 1.80
C GLU A 257 2.99 -11.95 0.95
N VAL A 258 1.76 -12.33 0.64
CA VAL A 258 1.50 -13.44 -0.29
C VAL A 258 2.08 -13.08 -1.64
N GLY A 259 2.87 -14.01 -2.15
CA GLY A 259 3.50 -13.86 -3.41
C GLY A 259 4.86 -13.22 -3.41
N ARG A 260 5.19 -12.47 -2.41
CA ARG A 260 6.54 -11.94 -2.18
C ARG A 260 7.31 -12.82 -1.20
N ASP A 261 6.76 -12.96 0.00
CA ASP A 261 7.43 -13.63 1.12
C ASP A 261 6.94 -15.06 1.31
N VAL A 262 5.69 -15.32 0.96
CA VAL A 262 5.05 -16.63 1.03
C VAL A 262 4.25 -16.91 -0.25
N HIS A 263 4.16 -18.18 -0.66
CA HIS A 263 3.47 -18.53 -1.91
C HIS A 263 1.95 -18.43 -1.85
N SER A 264 1.36 -18.58 -0.66
CA SER A 264 -0.09 -18.53 -0.45
C SER A 264 -0.41 -18.29 1.02
N TYR A 265 -1.63 -17.87 1.32
CA TYR A 265 -2.15 -17.75 2.68
C TYR A 265 -1.98 -19.07 3.47
N ARG A 266 -2.32 -20.19 2.84
CA ARG A 266 -2.21 -21.52 3.44
C ARG A 266 -0.77 -21.86 3.84
N GLN A 267 0.18 -21.69 2.92
CA GLN A 267 1.58 -21.97 3.21
C GLN A 267 2.11 -21.02 4.27
N GLY A 268 1.81 -19.73 4.15
CA GLY A 268 2.18 -18.71 5.12
C GLY A 268 1.69 -19.06 6.53
N LEU A 269 0.42 -19.44 6.68
CA LEU A 269 -0.15 -19.78 7.99
C LEU A 269 0.52 -21.02 8.60
N LYS A 270 0.80 -22.07 7.80
CA LYS A 270 1.57 -23.24 8.27
C LYS A 270 2.99 -22.90 8.73
N ASP A 271 3.63 -21.98 8.03
CA ASP A 271 4.99 -21.55 8.38
C ASP A 271 4.99 -20.64 9.62
N VAL A 272 3.96 -19.83 9.79
CA VAL A 272 3.78 -18.96 10.95
C VAL A 272 3.69 -19.77 12.24
N LEU A 273 2.99 -20.91 12.27
CA LEU A 273 2.86 -21.76 13.47
C LEU A 273 4.20 -22.26 14.00
N ARG A 274 5.25 -22.31 13.17
CA ARG A 274 6.61 -22.70 13.58
C ARG A 274 7.44 -21.54 14.15
N LYS A 275 6.93 -20.32 14.08
CA LYS A 275 7.60 -19.11 14.58
C LYS A 275 7.25 -18.77 16.02
N ALA A 276 6.42 -19.59 16.68
CA ALA A 276 5.90 -19.38 18.04
C ALA A 276 5.28 -17.96 18.24
N PRO A 277 4.36 -17.52 17.38
CA PRO A 277 3.72 -16.22 17.51
C PRO A 277 2.74 -16.21 18.67
N HIS A 278 2.57 -15.03 19.30
CA HIS A 278 1.48 -14.80 20.24
C HIS A 278 0.19 -14.42 19.52
N ILE A 279 0.32 -13.66 18.42
CA ILE A 279 -0.78 -13.17 17.60
C ILE A 279 -0.47 -13.45 16.13
N ILE A 280 -1.44 -13.98 15.43
CA ILE A 280 -1.39 -14.22 13.98
C ILE A 280 -2.47 -13.36 13.34
N LEU A 281 -2.11 -12.50 12.37
CA LEU A 281 -3.06 -11.88 11.46
C LEU A 281 -3.03 -12.61 10.13
N LEU A 282 -4.16 -13.17 9.73
CA LEU A 282 -4.40 -13.59 8.36
C LEU A 282 -5.27 -12.52 7.69
N GLY A 283 -4.77 -11.86 6.65
CA GLY A 283 -5.42 -10.69 6.03
C GLY A 283 -6.89 -10.95 5.71
N GLU A 284 -7.19 -12.08 5.08
CA GLU A 284 -8.56 -12.53 4.84
C GLU A 284 -8.68 -14.06 4.71
N ILE A 285 -9.84 -14.57 5.03
CA ILE A 285 -10.20 -15.98 4.82
C ILE A 285 -11.03 -16.06 3.54
N ARG A 286 -10.44 -16.63 2.48
CA ARG A 286 -11.06 -16.75 1.14
C ARG A 286 -11.74 -18.10 0.89
N ASP A 287 -11.33 -19.13 1.63
CA ASP A 287 -11.80 -20.49 1.40
C ASP A 287 -11.94 -21.28 2.70
N ARG A 288 -12.55 -22.46 2.57
CA ARG A 288 -12.80 -23.37 3.68
C ARG A 288 -11.50 -23.86 4.33
N GLU A 289 -10.48 -24.13 3.55
CA GLU A 289 -9.22 -24.68 4.06
C GLU A 289 -8.45 -23.64 4.90
N ALA A 290 -8.46 -22.37 4.49
CA ALA A 290 -7.92 -21.26 5.28
C ALA A 290 -8.66 -21.14 6.62
N MET A 291 -10.00 -21.25 6.61
CA MET A 291 -10.81 -21.25 7.84
C MET A 291 -10.46 -22.42 8.76
N GLU A 292 -10.39 -23.64 8.23
CA GLU A 292 -10.03 -24.83 9.01
C GLU A 292 -8.64 -24.68 9.65
N THR A 293 -7.66 -24.13 8.91
CA THR A 293 -6.31 -23.90 9.44
C THR A 293 -6.30 -22.78 10.52
N CYS A 294 -7.09 -21.74 10.37
CA CYS A 294 -7.27 -20.71 11.41
C CYS A 294 -7.88 -21.28 12.69
N MET A 295 -8.89 -22.15 12.56
CA MET A 295 -9.53 -22.80 13.69
C MET A 295 -8.55 -23.76 14.41
N GLU A 296 -7.77 -24.53 13.64
CA GLU A 296 -6.73 -25.42 14.19
C GLU A 296 -5.67 -24.62 14.96
N ALA A 297 -5.20 -23.51 14.39
CA ALA A 297 -4.25 -22.60 15.05
C ALA A 297 -4.82 -22.06 16.37
N ALA A 298 -6.08 -21.63 16.36
CA ALA A 298 -6.77 -21.14 17.54
C ALA A 298 -6.92 -22.22 18.65
N GLN A 299 -7.22 -23.45 18.26
CA GLN A 299 -7.34 -24.59 19.18
C GLN A 299 -5.99 -25.02 19.75
N THR A 300 -4.90 -24.85 18.99
CA THR A 300 -3.55 -25.22 19.42
C THR A 300 -2.83 -24.12 20.22
N GLY A 301 -3.53 -23.08 20.63
CA GLY A 301 -3.03 -22.11 21.60
C GLY A 301 -2.55 -20.79 21.01
N HIS A 302 -2.93 -20.46 19.76
CA HIS A 302 -2.61 -19.19 19.11
C HIS A 302 -3.83 -18.26 19.04
N LEU A 303 -3.62 -16.97 19.17
CA LEU A 303 -4.64 -16.00 18.87
C LEU A 303 -4.57 -15.66 17.37
N VAL A 304 -5.66 -15.93 16.65
CA VAL A 304 -5.78 -15.65 15.23
C VAL A 304 -6.77 -14.52 15.00
N LEU A 305 -6.36 -13.51 14.26
CA LEU A 305 -7.20 -12.40 13.80
C LEU A 305 -7.36 -12.51 12.30
N SER A 306 -8.56 -12.27 11.77
CA SER A 306 -8.77 -12.28 10.32
C SER A 306 -10.00 -11.49 9.91
N THR A 307 -10.14 -11.28 8.60
CA THR A 307 -11.36 -10.73 8.00
C THR A 307 -12.15 -11.79 7.25
N LEU A 308 -13.46 -11.59 7.19
CA LEU A 308 -14.37 -12.40 6.39
C LEU A 308 -15.35 -11.48 5.66
N HIS A 309 -15.61 -11.79 4.39
CA HIS A 309 -16.61 -11.10 3.56
C HIS A 309 -17.97 -11.75 3.66
#